data_c481463f610673532e96513d5f058ba1
#
_entry.id   c481463f610673532e96513d5f058ba1
#
_cell.length_a   1.000
_cell.length_b   1.000
_cell.length_c   1.000
_cell.angle_alpha   90.00
_cell.angle_beta   90.00
_cell.angle_gamma   90.00
#
_symmetry.space_group_name_H-M   'P 1'
#
loop_
_entity.id
_entity.type
_entity.pdbx_description
1 polymer ?
#
loop_
_entity_poly.entity_id
_entity_poly.type
_entity_poly.pdbx_seq_one_letter_code
_entity_poly.pdbx_strand_id
1 'polypeptide(L)'
;SSLTENGKPLKQSEGLQILRQEDGYTVCKIGSGKYNFQIKKNISYGKGRKGLLEDGFICRKPSFPESHAATIVEGRRGIVAAWFGGTKEKNPDCCIWVSRKTKTGWTEPQMVADGVLDGTKYACWNPVLTETPKGELQLYYKIGVNVAGWSGHVVTSKDGGKTWSKSRALPEGFLGPIKNKPVWIGKRMICPSSTEDENGWRIHFEISDDEGKTWRKIGPITASEIVETDQVKFSNQKHKTIQVIQPTILTHKDGKLQALCRTQNNGSVATTWSEDNGESWSPVTFIDLPNNNSGIDGITLKDGRHLLVYNHYRYIKGKRKERTPINVAISDDGMHWKAAVVLEDSPINQYSYPSVIQGKDGKVHIVYTWRRQRIKYACLDPQQVEVTSFEEAGWKE
;
A
#
# COMPACT_ATOMS: atom_id res chain seq x y z
N SER A 1 25.95 -6.90 -9.39
CA SER A 1 25.23 -6.77 -10.67
C SER A 1 26.19 -6.28 -11.75
N SER A 2 26.22 -6.93 -12.90
CA SER A 2 26.98 -6.42 -14.05
C SER A 2 26.02 -5.68 -14.97
N LEU A 3 26.30 -4.41 -15.21
CA LEU A 3 25.59 -3.58 -16.18
C LEU A 3 26.38 -3.63 -17.50
N THR A 4 25.71 -4.00 -18.58
CA THR A 4 26.28 -4.07 -19.93
C THR A 4 25.46 -3.22 -20.89
N GLU A 5 26.09 -2.75 -21.96
CA GLU A 5 25.47 -2.12 -23.11
C GLU A 5 25.75 -2.99 -24.34
N ASN A 6 24.70 -3.42 -25.07
CA ASN A 6 24.77 -4.38 -26.17
C ASN A 6 25.61 -5.65 -25.83
N GLY A 7 25.51 -6.11 -24.58
CA GLY A 7 26.24 -7.28 -24.09
C GLY A 7 27.71 -7.02 -23.70
N LYS A 8 28.26 -5.82 -23.90
CA LYS A 8 29.60 -5.44 -23.48
C LYS A 8 29.60 -4.67 -22.16
N PRO A 9 30.62 -4.81 -21.30
CA PRO A 9 30.75 -3.98 -20.09
C PRO A 9 30.75 -2.47 -20.45
N LEU A 10 30.08 -1.64 -19.63
CA LEU A 10 29.94 -0.19 -19.91
C LEU A 10 31.26 0.52 -20.20
N LYS A 11 32.36 0.11 -19.56
CA LYS A 11 33.69 0.68 -19.77
C LYS A 11 34.24 0.44 -21.20
N GLN A 12 33.64 -0.46 -21.96
CA GLN A 12 34.04 -0.85 -23.32
C GLN A 12 33.03 -0.40 -24.39
N SER A 13 31.99 0.36 -23.99
CA SER A 13 30.93 0.81 -24.90
C SER A 13 31.29 2.19 -25.48
N GLU A 14 31.31 2.28 -26.79
CA GLU A 14 31.58 3.55 -27.49
C GLU A 14 30.46 4.57 -27.26
N GLY A 15 30.84 5.85 -27.15
CA GLY A 15 29.87 6.94 -26.92
C GLY A 15 29.28 6.98 -25.52
N LEU A 16 29.82 6.18 -24.57
CA LEU A 16 29.36 6.11 -23.18
C LEU A 16 30.52 6.46 -22.24
N GLN A 17 30.30 7.41 -21.34
CA GLN A 17 31.22 7.79 -20.28
C GLN A 17 30.58 7.58 -18.93
N ILE A 18 31.15 6.74 -18.08
CA ILE A 18 30.72 6.62 -16.69
C ILE A 18 31.20 7.86 -15.94
N LEU A 19 30.25 8.64 -15.37
CA LEU A 19 30.59 9.85 -14.62
C LEU A 19 30.82 9.51 -13.14
N ARG A 20 29.99 8.66 -12.55
CA ARG A 20 30.10 8.22 -11.16
C ARG A 20 29.29 6.96 -10.89
N GLN A 21 29.61 6.28 -9.81
CA GLN A 21 28.81 5.19 -9.25
C GLN A 21 28.45 5.57 -7.81
N GLU A 22 27.17 5.56 -7.51
CA GLU A 22 26.61 5.91 -6.20
C GLU A 22 25.52 4.91 -5.85
N ASP A 23 25.50 4.37 -4.65
CA ASP A 23 24.40 3.63 -4.03
C ASP A 23 23.65 2.65 -4.95
N GLY A 24 24.39 1.87 -5.74
CA GLY A 24 23.81 0.93 -6.70
C GLY A 24 23.41 1.52 -8.04
N TYR A 25 23.68 2.81 -8.28
CA TYR A 25 23.47 3.48 -9.56
C TYR A 25 24.78 3.71 -10.30
N THR A 26 24.71 3.64 -11.62
CA THR A 26 25.77 4.11 -12.51
C THR A 26 25.23 5.30 -13.30
N VAL A 27 25.82 6.47 -13.10
CA VAL A 27 25.48 7.68 -13.84
C VAL A 27 26.43 7.78 -15.04
N CYS A 28 25.83 7.79 -16.24
CA CYS A 28 26.58 7.84 -17.47
C CYS A 28 26.21 9.09 -18.29
N LYS A 29 27.21 9.67 -18.97
CA LYS A 29 26.99 10.57 -20.09
C LYS A 29 26.96 9.71 -21.36
N ILE A 30 25.91 9.89 -22.17
CA ILE A 30 25.73 9.15 -23.43
C ILE A 30 25.54 10.15 -24.58
N GLY A 31 26.08 9.84 -25.76
CA GLY A 31 25.82 10.59 -26.99
C GLY A 31 24.44 10.25 -27.57
N SER A 32 24.12 10.88 -28.72
CA SER A 32 22.93 10.50 -29.48
C SER A 32 23.08 9.08 -30.04
N GLY A 33 22.04 8.25 -29.93
CA GLY A 33 22.12 6.89 -30.45
C GLY A 33 21.04 5.95 -29.83
N LYS A 34 21.06 4.69 -30.24
CA LYS A 34 20.28 3.61 -29.64
C LYS A 34 21.20 2.81 -28.72
N TYR A 35 20.82 2.71 -27.47
CA TYR A 35 21.54 1.98 -26.43
C TYR A 35 20.66 0.87 -25.87
N ASN A 36 21.24 -0.31 -25.66
CA ASN A 36 20.55 -1.45 -25.06
C ASN A 36 21.26 -1.86 -23.76
N PHE A 37 20.82 -1.27 -22.66
CA PHE A 37 21.36 -1.57 -21.35
C PHE A 37 20.74 -2.84 -20.78
N GLN A 38 21.60 -3.79 -20.38
CA GLN A 38 21.21 -5.02 -19.72
C GLN A 38 21.88 -5.12 -18.35
N ILE A 39 21.08 -5.42 -17.34
CA ILE A 39 21.57 -5.71 -15.98
C ILE A 39 21.42 -7.21 -15.76
N LYS A 40 22.54 -7.94 -15.68
CA LYS A 40 22.53 -9.29 -15.10
C LYS A 40 22.48 -9.13 -13.58
N LYS A 41 21.30 -9.28 -13.01
CA LYS A 41 21.14 -9.43 -11.57
C LYS A 41 21.70 -10.81 -11.16
N ASN A 42 22.92 -10.84 -10.65
CA ASN A 42 23.21 -11.85 -9.63
C ASN A 42 22.45 -11.35 -8.40
N ILE A 43 21.34 -11.97 -8.10
CA ILE A 43 20.56 -11.66 -6.91
C ILE A 43 21.33 -12.22 -5.71
N SER A 44 22.42 -11.58 -5.31
CA SER A 44 22.84 -11.66 -3.93
C SER A 44 22.00 -10.61 -3.20
N TYR A 45 20.95 -11.06 -2.55
CA TYR A 45 20.20 -10.20 -1.63
C TYR A 45 21.19 -9.71 -0.58
N GLY A 46 21.53 -8.44 -0.65
CA GLY A 46 22.37 -7.79 0.34
C GLY A 46 21.77 -7.94 1.75
N LYS A 47 22.53 -7.59 2.76
CA LYS A 47 22.09 -7.53 4.16
C LYS A 47 20.69 -6.89 4.24
N GLY A 48 19.71 -7.57 4.83
CA GLY A 48 18.33 -7.10 4.97
C GLY A 48 17.33 -7.54 3.86
N ARG A 49 17.68 -8.49 2.98
CA ARG A 49 16.76 -9.04 1.96
C ARG A 49 16.61 -10.56 2.01
N LYS A 50 17.02 -11.19 3.10
CA LYS A 50 16.82 -12.63 3.31
C LYS A 50 15.32 -12.93 3.33
N GLY A 51 14.90 -14.00 2.65
CA GLY A 51 13.50 -14.38 2.50
C GLY A 51 12.77 -13.72 1.32
N LEU A 52 13.36 -12.74 0.61
CA LEU A 52 12.79 -12.18 -0.62
C LEU A 52 12.98 -13.17 -1.78
N LEU A 53 11.88 -13.69 -2.32
CA LEU A 53 11.86 -14.71 -3.37
C LEU A 53 11.70 -14.13 -4.77
N GLU A 54 10.87 -13.09 -4.91
CA GLU A 54 10.55 -12.44 -6.20
C GLU A 54 10.46 -10.93 -5.99
N ASP A 55 10.97 -10.17 -6.96
CA ASP A 55 10.93 -8.70 -7.01
C ASP A 55 10.83 -8.27 -8.48
N GLY A 56 9.72 -7.62 -8.85
CA GLY A 56 9.50 -7.20 -10.23
C GLY A 56 8.33 -6.24 -10.40
N PHE A 57 8.15 -5.72 -11.61
CA PHE A 57 7.01 -4.88 -11.95
C PHE A 57 5.83 -5.73 -12.42
N ILE A 58 4.61 -5.35 -12.02
CA ILE A 58 3.37 -5.94 -12.56
C ILE A 58 3.29 -5.64 -14.06
N CYS A 59 3.50 -4.37 -14.44
CA CYS A 59 3.63 -3.96 -15.83
C CYS A 59 4.89 -3.11 -15.99
N ARG A 60 5.75 -3.49 -16.95
CA ARG A 60 7.01 -2.76 -17.19
C ARG A 60 6.81 -1.49 -18.01
N LYS A 61 5.81 -1.47 -18.89
CA LYS A 61 5.51 -0.36 -19.81
C LYS A 61 4.01 -0.11 -19.81
N PRO A 62 3.46 0.50 -18.75
CA PRO A 62 2.05 0.88 -18.75
C PRO A 62 1.77 1.89 -19.87
N SER A 63 0.56 1.87 -20.40
CA SER A 63 0.12 2.79 -21.47
C SER A 63 -0.14 4.23 -20.96
N PHE A 64 0.07 4.48 -19.68
CA PHE A 64 -0.12 5.76 -19.00
C PHE A 64 1.08 6.08 -18.10
N PRO A 65 1.39 7.38 -17.87
CA PRO A 65 2.61 7.78 -17.16
C PRO A 65 2.58 7.56 -15.64
N GLU A 66 1.41 7.68 -14.99
CA GLU A 66 1.30 7.51 -13.53
C GLU A 66 0.49 6.30 -13.12
N SER A 67 0.97 5.59 -12.10
CA SER A 67 0.32 4.46 -11.41
C SER A 67 0.44 4.65 -9.91
N HIS A 68 -0.66 4.47 -9.16
CA HIS A 68 -0.64 4.65 -7.71
C HIS A 68 -1.69 3.83 -6.97
N ALA A 69 -1.50 3.71 -5.63
CA ALA A 69 -2.42 3.08 -4.68
C ALA A 69 -2.82 1.66 -5.08
N ALA A 70 -1.84 0.77 -5.13
CA ALA A 70 -2.07 -0.62 -5.47
C ALA A 70 -2.77 -1.39 -4.35
N THR A 71 -3.55 -2.38 -4.74
CA THR A 71 -4.19 -3.38 -3.88
C THR A 71 -3.97 -4.78 -4.45
N ILE A 72 -3.97 -5.80 -3.59
CA ILE A 72 -3.76 -7.19 -3.97
C ILE A 72 -4.70 -8.12 -3.18
N VAL A 73 -5.18 -9.16 -3.83
CA VAL A 73 -5.97 -10.24 -3.22
C VAL A 73 -5.58 -11.58 -3.83
N GLU A 74 -5.58 -12.65 -3.03
CA GLU A 74 -5.61 -14.01 -3.56
C GLU A 74 -7.02 -14.56 -3.47
N GLY A 75 -7.70 -14.62 -4.60
CA GLY A 75 -9.00 -15.27 -4.71
C GLY A 75 -8.89 -16.78 -4.97
N ARG A 76 -10.03 -17.45 -5.11
CA ARG A 76 -10.09 -18.89 -5.41
C ARG A 76 -9.38 -19.25 -6.71
N ARG A 77 -9.25 -18.32 -7.66
CA ARG A 77 -8.68 -18.53 -9.00
C ARG A 77 -7.30 -17.89 -9.19
N GLY A 78 -6.66 -17.46 -8.11
CA GLY A 78 -5.31 -16.90 -8.10
C GLY A 78 -5.24 -15.46 -7.64
N ILE A 79 -4.04 -14.89 -7.77
CA ILE A 79 -3.72 -13.55 -7.28
C ILE A 79 -4.13 -12.50 -8.32
N VAL A 80 -4.78 -11.45 -7.84
CA VAL A 80 -5.21 -10.29 -8.61
C VAL A 80 -4.68 -9.02 -7.93
N ALA A 81 -4.16 -8.09 -8.71
CA ALA A 81 -3.76 -6.77 -8.26
C ALA A 81 -4.54 -5.70 -9.03
N ALA A 82 -4.82 -4.59 -8.37
CA ALA A 82 -5.44 -3.43 -8.99
C ALA A 82 -4.77 -2.13 -8.52
N TRP A 83 -4.89 -1.07 -9.31
CA TRP A 83 -4.37 0.26 -8.99
C TRP A 83 -5.12 1.32 -9.80
N PHE A 84 -4.97 2.59 -9.44
CA PHE A 84 -5.38 3.64 -10.35
C PHE A 84 -4.20 4.15 -11.20
N GLY A 85 -4.48 4.54 -12.43
CA GLY A 85 -3.47 5.07 -13.34
C GLY A 85 -4.06 5.91 -14.45
N GLY A 86 -3.30 6.92 -14.85
CA GLY A 86 -3.67 7.91 -15.88
C GLY A 86 -2.51 8.87 -16.13
N THR A 87 -2.80 10.05 -16.70
CA THR A 87 -1.78 11.06 -16.98
C THR A 87 -1.14 11.60 -15.70
N LYS A 88 -1.98 11.90 -14.70
CA LYS A 88 -1.57 12.40 -13.37
C LYS A 88 -2.70 12.19 -12.38
N GLU A 89 -2.36 11.91 -11.11
CA GLU A 89 -3.35 11.86 -10.03
C GLU A 89 -4.26 13.09 -10.04
N LYS A 90 -5.56 12.91 -9.84
CA LYS A 90 -6.66 13.88 -9.94
C LYS A 90 -7.20 14.15 -11.34
N ASN A 91 -6.46 13.81 -12.39
CA ASN A 91 -6.96 14.01 -13.74
C ASN A 91 -8.12 13.07 -14.05
N PRO A 92 -9.13 13.52 -14.82
CA PRO A 92 -10.29 12.69 -15.17
C PRO A 92 -9.97 11.42 -15.96
N ASP A 93 -8.78 11.31 -16.53
CA ASP A 93 -8.30 10.11 -17.22
C ASP A 93 -7.75 9.02 -16.29
N CYS A 94 -7.66 9.30 -14.97
CA CYS A 94 -7.32 8.27 -13.99
C CYS A 94 -8.44 7.23 -13.90
N CYS A 95 -8.11 6.02 -14.32
CA CYS A 95 -8.99 4.84 -14.35
C CYS A 95 -8.50 3.77 -13.39
N ILE A 96 -9.34 2.76 -13.10
CA ILE A 96 -8.95 1.58 -12.35
C ILE A 96 -8.49 0.49 -13.30
N TRP A 97 -7.29 -0.04 -13.02
CA TRP A 97 -6.63 -1.07 -13.79
C TRP A 97 -6.44 -2.33 -12.96
N VAL A 98 -6.56 -3.49 -13.60
CA VAL A 98 -6.42 -4.81 -12.98
C VAL A 98 -5.43 -5.64 -13.77
N SER A 99 -4.61 -6.42 -13.06
CA SER A 99 -3.75 -7.47 -13.63
C SER A 99 -3.83 -8.73 -12.77
N ARG A 100 -3.69 -9.89 -13.40
CA ARG A 100 -3.75 -11.20 -12.75
C ARG A 100 -2.39 -11.87 -12.80
N LYS A 101 -1.95 -12.47 -11.69
CA LYS A 101 -0.71 -13.25 -11.66
C LYS A 101 -0.92 -14.56 -12.43
N THR A 102 0.06 -14.90 -13.25
CA THR A 102 0.12 -16.15 -14.03
C THR A 102 1.38 -16.94 -13.63
N LYS A 103 1.53 -18.11 -14.18
CA LYS A 103 2.75 -18.92 -13.98
C LYS A 103 4.03 -18.23 -14.52
N THR A 104 3.89 -17.39 -15.53
CA THR A 104 5.03 -16.75 -16.23
C THR A 104 5.16 -15.24 -15.93
N GLY A 105 4.34 -14.69 -15.02
CA GLY A 105 4.35 -13.26 -14.68
C GLY A 105 2.96 -12.72 -14.44
N TRP A 106 2.65 -11.55 -15.01
CA TRP A 106 1.38 -10.84 -14.86
C TRP A 106 0.73 -10.64 -16.23
N THR A 107 -0.60 -10.64 -16.28
CA THR A 107 -1.33 -10.27 -17.52
C THR A 107 -1.13 -8.78 -17.80
N GLU A 108 -1.32 -8.38 -19.07
CA GLU A 108 -1.41 -6.96 -19.39
C GLU A 108 -2.52 -6.30 -18.57
N PRO A 109 -2.34 -5.02 -18.14
CA PRO A 109 -3.35 -4.28 -17.41
C PRO A 109 -4.65 -4.12 -18.21
N GLN A 110 -5.77 -4.44 -17.57
CA GLN A 110 -7.11 -4.24 -18.11
C GLN A 110 -7.80 -3.12 -17.35
N MET A 111 -8.36 -2.13 -18.05
CA MET A 111 -9.20 -1.09 -17.45
C MET A 111 -10.56 -1.71 -17.07
N VAL A 112 -11.00 -1.48 -15.82
CA VAL A 112 -12.25 -2.04 -15.28
C VAL A 112 -13.23 -0.99 -14.79
N ALA A 113 -12.77 0.25 -14.61
CA ALA A 113 -13.62 1.40 -14.31
C ALA A 113 -12.94 2.70 -14.78
N ASP A 114 -13.74 3.63 -15.32
CA ASP A 114 -13.27 4.84 -15.99
C ASP A 114 -13.76 6.17 -15.35
N GLY A 115 -14.49 6.10 -14.24
CA GLY A 115 -14.94 7.27 -13.50
C GLY A 115 -16.06 8.09 -14.13
N VAL A 116 -16.79 7.56 -15.10
CA VAL A 116 -17.92 8.27 -15.70
C VAL A 116 -19.13 8.21 -14.78
N LEU A 117 -19.65 9.39 -14.40
CA LEU A 117 -20.91 9.60 -13.66
C LEU A 117 -21.78 10.60 -14.44
N ASP A 118 -22.99 10.18 -14.79
CA ASP A 118 -23.98 11.03 -15.51
C ASP A 118 -23.38 11.74 -16.73
N GLY A 119 -22.56 11.02 -17.50
CA GLY A 119 -21.90 11.51 -18.72
C GLY A 119 -20.67 12.40 -18.46
N THR A 120 -20.35 12.71 -17.22
CA THR A 120 -19.14 13.48 -16.84
C THR A 120 -18.05 12.53 -16.32
N LYS A 121 -16.83 12.73 -16.77
CA LYS A 121 -15.67 11.92 -16.36
C LYS A 121 -14.92 12.56 -15.22
N TYR A 122 -14.74 11.81 -14.13
CA TYR A 122 -13.98 12.18 -12.94
C TYR A 122 -12.83 11.20 -12.71
N ALA A 123 -11.87 11.59 -11.89
CA ALA A 123 -10.80 10.69 -11.50
C ALA A 123 -11.30 9.52 -10.65
N CYS A 124 -10.77 8.31 -10.94
CA CYS A 124 -10.87 7.16 -10.05
C CYS A 124 -9.72 7.14 -9.03
N TRP A 125 -10.01 6.65 -7.80
CA TRP A 125 -9.08 6.68 -6.69
C TRP A 125 -9.08 5.38 -5.89
N ASN A 126 -7.96 5.08 -5.22
CA ASN A 126 -7.75 4.08 -4.19
C ASN A 126 -8.61 2.81 -4.36
N PRO A 127 -8.30 1.94 -5.32
CA PRO A 127 -8.96 0.65 -5.41
C PRO A 127 -8.62 -0.23 -4.21
N VAL A 128 -9.58 -1.04 -3.78
CA VAL A 128 -9.38 -2.07 -2.74
C VAL A 128 -10.06 -3.35 -3.18
N LEU A 129 -9.27 -4.41 -3.31
CA LEU A 129 -9.72 -5.76 -3.63
C LEU A 129 -10.01 -6.57 -2.37
N THR A 130 -11.09 -7.34 -2.43
CA THR A 130 -11.40 -8.40 -1.45
C THR A 130 -12.12 -9.55 -2.16
N GLU A 131 -12.09 -10.74 -1.55
CA GLU A 131 -12.92 -11.87 -1.97
C GLU A 131 -13.99 -12.12 -0.91
N THR A 132 -15.24 -12.27 -1.33
CA THR A 132 -16.33 -12.64 -0.43
C THR A 132 -16.18 -14.09 0.03
N PRO A 133 -16.81 -14.51 1.13
CA PRO A 133 -16.85 -15.91 1.56
C PRO A 133 -17.39 -16.87 0.48
N LYS A 134 -18.20 -16.37 -0.47
CA LYS A 134 -18.72 -17.14 -1.60
C LYS A 134 -17.74 -17.24 -2.78
N GLY A 135 -16.64 -16.47 -2.75
CA GLY A 135 -15.58 -16.50 -3.77
C GLY A 135 -15.78 -15.53 -4.93
N GLU A 136 -16.62 -14.53 -4.76
CA GLU A 136 -16.74 -13.40 -5.68
C GLU A 136 -15.71 -12.34 -5.32
N LEU A 137 -14.96 -11.84 -6.29
CA LEU A 137 -14.09 -10.69 -6.09
C LEU A 137 -14.93 -9.42 -6.09
N GLN A 138 -14.67 -8.55 -5.13
CA GLN A 138 -15.20 -7.20 -5.07
C GLN A 138 -14.03 -6.22 -5.14
N LEU A 139 -14.14 -5.23 -6.02
CA LEU A 139 -13.18 -4.15 -6.20
C LEU A 139 -13.88 -2.83 -5.88
N TYR A 140 -13.63 -2.32 -4.69
CA TYR A 140 -14.11 -1.01 -4.25
C TYR A 140 -13.17 0.08 -4.74
N TYR A 141 -13.71 1.22 -5.14
CA TYR A 141 -12.93 2.40 -5.54
C TYR A 141 -13.75 3.67 -5.33
N LYS A 142 -13.15 4.83 -5.52
CA LYS A 142 -13.80 6.11 -5.34
C LYS A 142 -13.77 6.88 -6.63
N ILE A 143 -14.80 7.69 -6.86
CA ILE A 143 -14.91 8.61 -7.99
C ILE A 143 -15.12 10.01 -7.43
N GLY A 144 -14.39 11.00 -7.95
CA GLY A 144 -14.57 12.40 -7.56
C GLY A 144 -13.39 13.29 -7.91
N VAL A 145 -13.58 14.58 -7.80
CA VAL A 145 -12.58 15.62 -8.11
C VAL A 145 -11.45 15.64 -7.05
N ASN A 146 -11.82 15.43 -5.79
CA ASN A 146 -10.91 15.45 -4.64
C ASN A 146 -11.46 14.56 -3.52
N VAL A 147 -10.66 14.37 -2.47
CA VAL A 147 -10.97 13.46 -1.34
C VAL A 147 -12.28 13.82 -0.63
N ALA A 148 -12.58 15.11 -0.44
CA ALA A 148 -13.79 15.57 0.26
C ALA A 148 -15.08 15.27 -0.56
N GLY A 149 -14.97 15.17 -1.87
CA GLY A 149 -16.10 14.94 -2.78
C GLY A 149 -16.16 13.51 -3.34
N TRP A 150 -15.52 12.53 -2.72
CA TRP A 150 -15.56 11.15 -3.18
C TRP A 150 -16.93 10.49 -2.99
N SER A 151 -17.36 9.73 -4.00
CA SER A 151 -18.40 8.71 -3.89
C SER A 151 -17.79 7.31 -3.96
N GLY A 152 -18.33 6.38 -3.16
CA GLY A 152 -17.88 4.99 -3.12
C GLY A 152 -18.54 4.16 -4.25
N HIS A 153 -17.76 3.32 -4.90
CA HIS A 153 -18.20 2.46 -6.00
C HIS A 153 -17.63 1.05 -5.87
N VAL A 154 -18.30 0.08 -6.46
CA VAL A 154 -17.86 -1.31 -6.52
C VAL A 154 -18.15 -1.94 -7.88
N VAL A 155 -17.20 -2.74 -8.36
CA VAL A 155 -17.38 -3.71 -9.44
C VAL A 155 -17.07 -5.10 -8.92
N THR A 156 -17.69 -6.14 -9.47
CA THR A 156 -17.52 -7.52 -9.00
C THR A 156 -17.08 -8.45 -10.13
N SER A 157 -16.40 -9.54 -9.77
CA SER A 157 -15.97 -10.57 -10.71
C SER A 157 -16.18 -11.97 -10.14
N LYS A 158 -16.80 -12.86 -10.93
CA LYS A 158 -17.06 -14.26 -10.59
C LYS A 158 -16.06 -15.23 -11.23
N ASP A 159 -15.18 -14.72 -12.08
CA ASP A 159 -14.25 -15.53 -12.89
C ASP A 159 -12.77 -15.29 -12.57
N GLY A 160 -12.49 -14.71 -11.37
CA GLY A 160 -11.13 -14.45 -10.89
C GLY A 160 -10.51 -13.22 -11.55
N GLY A 161 -11.29 -12.19 -11.82
CA GLY A 161 -10.83 -10.92 -12.35
C GLY A 161 -10.62 -10.89 -13.86
N LYS A 162 -11.19 -11.86 -14.61
CA LYS A 162 -11.16 -11.84 -16.08
C LYS A 162 -12.18 -10.88 -16.65
N THR A 163 -13.39 -10.93 -16.10
CA THR A 163 -14.49 -10.01 -16.45
C THR A 163 -15.05 -9.37 -15.18
N TRP A 164 -15.57 -8.16 -15.32
CA TRP A 164 -16.09 -7.36 -14.23
C TRP A 164 -17.48 -6.84 -14.54
N SER A 165 -18.30 -6.72 -13.52
CA SER A 165 -19.64 -6.13 -13.62
C SER A 165 -19.57 -4.65 -14.01
N LYS A 166 -20.73 -4.07 -14.40
CA LYS A 166 -20.87 -2.62 -14.39
C LYS A 166 -20.63 -2.07 -12.98
N SER A 167 -20.13 -0.82 -12.91
CA SER A 167 -19.97 -0.08 -11.67
C SER A 167 -21.31 0.12 -10.97
N ARG A 168 -21.32 -0.04 -9.64
CA ARG A 168 -22.46 0.25 -8.77
C ARG A 168 -21.99 1.21 -7.68
N ALA A 169 -22.70 2.32 -7.50
CA ALA A 169 -22.49 3.22 -6.39
C ALA A 169 -22.83 2.54 -5.06
N LEU A 170 -22.09 2.83 -4.02
CA LEU A 170 -22.47 2.53 -2.64
C LEU A 170 -23.56 3.51 -2.19
N PRO A 171 -24.32 3.18 -1.14
CA PRO A 171 -25.27 4.13 -0.56
C PRO A 171 -24.60 5.46 -0.20
N GLU A 172 -25.37 6.55 -0.26
CA GLU A 172 -24.86 7.87 0.12
C GLU A 172 -24.22 7.86 1.51
N GLY A 173 -23.09 8.53 1.65
CA GLY A 173 -22.31 8.60 2.88
C GLY A 173 -21.38 7.41 3.13
N PHE A 174 -21.38 6.38 2.26
CA PHE A 174 -20.46 5.25 2.37
C PHE A 174 -19.41 5.26 1.25
N LEU A 175 -18.16 4.94 1.64
CA LEU A 175 -17.02 4.87 0.74
C LEU A 175 -16.48 3.44 0.56
N GLY A 176 -16.92 2.51 1.41
CA GLY A 176 -16.30 1.21 1.52
C GLY A 176 -14.87 1.28 2.10
N PRO A 177 -14.05 0.25 1.93
CA PRO A 177 -12.66 0.28 2.38
C PRO A 177 -11.89 1.37 1.62
N ILE A 178 -11.24 2.27 2.40
CA ILE A 178 -10.68 3.50 1.80
C ILE A 178 -9.35 3.28 1.08
N LYS A 179 -8.51 2.36 1.59
CA LYS A 179 -7.18 2.06 1.04
C LYS A 179 -6.73 0.63 1.36
N ASN A 180 -6.96 0.15 2.56
CA ASN A 180 -6.57 -1.18 3.00
C ASN A 180 -7.76 -2.13 2.94
N LYS A 181 -7.44 -3.42 2.77
CA LYS A 181 -8.43 -4.48 2.62
C LYS A 181 -9.32 -4.63 3.86
N PRO A 182 -10.61 -5.00 3.69
CA PRO A 182 -11.48 -5.33 4.80
C PRO A 182 -11.05 -6.64 5.47
N VAL A 183 -11.46 -6.80 6.72
CA VAL A 183 -11.38 -8.06 7.45
C VAL A 183 -12.76 -8.73 7.42
N TRP A 184 -12.74 -10.04 7.20
CA TRP A 184 -13.95 -10.87 7.23
C TRP A 184 -14.01 -11.70 8.51
N ILE A 185 -15.12 -11.57 9.25
CA ILE A 185 -15.45 -12.42 10.41
C ILE A 185 -16.75 -13.16 10.08
N GLY A 186 -16.64 -14.38 9.61
CA GLY A 186 -17.77 -15.10 9.05
C GLY A 186 -18.34 -14.37 7.81
N LYS A 187 -19.58 -13.88 7.92
CA LYS A 187 -20.23 -13.08 6.87
C LYS A 187 -20.01 -11.57 7.01
N ARG A 188 -19.51 -11.14 8.16
CA ARG A 188 -19.27 -9.73 8.47
C ARG A 188 -18.02 -9.23 7.76
N MET A 189 -18.16 -8.18 6.99
CA MET A 189 -17.08 -7.43 6.36
C MET A 189 -16.87 -6.13 7.14
N ILE A 190 -15.69 -5.94 7.72
CA ILE A 190 -15.29 -4.71 8.42
C ILE A 190 -14.34 -3.95 7.51
N CYS A 191 -14.82 -2.85 6.95
CA CYS A 191 -14.06 -2.01 6.03
C CYS A 191 -13.37 -0.87 6.78
N PRO A 192 -12.04 -0.83 6.81
CA PRO A 192 -11.31 0.30 7.36
C PRO A 192 -11.48 1.51 6.44
N SER A 193 -12.06 2.58 6.98
CA SER A 193 -12.37 3.80 6.22
C SER A 193 -11.92 5.06 6.95
N SER A 194 -11.96 6.22 6.28
CA SER A 194 -11.58 7.50 6.85
C SER A 194 -12.14 8.66 6.04
N THR A 195 -12.24 9.82 6.68
CA THR A 195 -12.58 11.09 6.07
C THR A 195 -11.47 12.11 6.24
N GLU A 196 -11.34 12.99 5.25
CA GLU A 196 -10.38 14.10 5.21
C GLU A 196 -11.18 15.36 4.82
N ASP A 197 -11.60 16.14 5.82
CA ASP A 197 -12.45 17.33 5.64
C ASP A 197 -11.97 18.49 6.52
N GLU A 198 -12.79 19.55 6.65
CA GLU A 198 -12.49 20.72 7.50
C GLU A 198 -12.37 20.40 8.98
N ASN A 199 -12.95 19.26 9.43
CA ASN A 199 -12.84 18.76 10.79
C ASN A 199 -11.60 17.89 11.01
N GLY A 200 -10.75 17.74 9.99
CA GLY A 200 -9.48 17.03 10.04
C GLY A 200 -9.55 15.59 9.53
N TRP A 201 -8.52 14.84 9.84
CA TRP A 201 -8.35 13.43 9.48
C TRP A 201 -8.92 12.53 10.54
N ARG A 202 -9.95 11.75 10.21
CA ARG A 202 -10.64 10.88 11.17
C ARG A 202 -10.93 9.52 10.56
N ILE A 203 -10.67 8.47 11.32
CA ILE A 203 -11.03 7.10 10.93
C ILE A 203 -12.43 6.74 11.39
N HIS A 204 -13.04 5.84 10.65
CA HIS A 204 -14.25 5.13 10.97
C HIS A 204 -14.23 3.74 10.31
N PHE A 205 -15.14 2.88 10.69
CA PHE A 205 -15.30 1.57 10.07
C PHE A 205 -16.69 1.48 9.44
N GLU A 206 -16.74 0.92 8.24
CA GLU A 206 -18.00 0.66 7.53
C GLU A 206 -18.22 -0.84 7.50
N ILE A 207 -19.34 -1.29 8.08
CA ILE A 207 -19.62 -2.71 8.28
C ILE A 207 -20.77 -3.14 7.37
N SER A 208 -20.61 -4.32 6.77
CA SER A 208 -21.67 -5.02 6.04
C SER A 208 -21.71 -6.47 6.51
N ASP A 209 -22.89 -6.93 6.91
CA ASP A 209 -23.14 -8.32 7.34
C ASP A 209 -23.73 -9.19 6.19
N ASP A 210 -23.87 -8.63 4.98
CA ASP A 210 -24.52 -9.25 3.82
C ASP A 210 -23.73 -9.08 2.50
N GLU A 211 -22.39 -9.07 2.61
CA GLU A 211 -21.45 -9.00 1.49
C GLU A 211 -21.55 -7.70 0.69
N GLY A 212 -21.82 -6.56 1.35
CA GLY A 212 -21.81 -5.23 0.75
C GLY A 212 -23.16 -4.79 0.16
N LYS A 213 -24.29 -5.38 0.58
CA LYS A 213 -25.62 -4.95 0.17
C LYS A 213 -26.14 -3.84 1.08
N THR A 214 -26.04 -4.05 2.40
CA THR A 214 -26.40 -3.03 3.41
C THR A 214 -25.16 -2.64 4.21
N TRP A 215 -25.19 -1.42 4.75
CA TRP A 215 -24.03 -0.81 5.38
C TRP A 215 -24.43 -0.07 6.65
N ARG A 216 -23.54 -0.08 7.63
CA ARG A 216 -23.59 0.77 8.81
C ARG A 216 -22.20 1.30 9.14
N LYS A 217 -22.12 2.42 9.84
CA LYS A 217 -20.89 3.12 10.16
C LYS A 217 -20.64 3.14 11.66
N ILE A 218 -19.42 2.82 12.06
CA ILE A 218 -18.90 2.93 13.43
C ILE A 218 -17.87 4.05 13.46
N GLY A 219 -18.11 5.08 14.23
CA GLY A 219 -17.23 6.25 14.33
C GLY A 219 -17.89 7.53 13.87
N PRO A 220 -17.13 8.65 13.76
CA PRO A 220 -15.67 8.72 13.82
C PRO A 220 -15.09 8.23 15.16
N ILE A 221 -13.95 7.52 15.10
CA ILE A 221 -13.30 7.01 16.32
C ILE A 221 -12.62 8.17 17.03
N THR A 222 -12.85 8.27 18.33
CA THR A 222 -12.24 9.28 19.19
C THR A 222 -10.72 9.17 19.14
N ALA A 223 -10.03 10.29 18.94
CA ALA A 223 -8.59 10.35 19.01
C ALA A 223 -8.13 11.06 20.28
N SER A 224 -7.10 10.53 20.91
CA SER A 224 -6.49 11.15 22.09
C SER A 224 -5.97 12.55 21.78
N GLU A 225 -5.94 13.42 22.76
CA GLU A 225 -5.22 14.68 22.67
C GLU A 225 -3.73 14.42 22.51
N ILE A 226 -3.08 15.30 21.79
CA ILE A 226 -1.64 15.20 21.58
C ILE A 226 -0.96 15.96 22.69
N VAL A 227 -0.20 15.27 23.52
CA VAL A 227 0.72 15.88 24.46
C VAL A 227 2.02 16.18 23.72
N GLU A 228 2.44 17.44 23.67
CA GLU A 228 3.72 17.82 23.07
C GLU A 228 4.87 17.17 23.85
N THR A 229 5.65 16.35 23.15
CA THR A 229 6.93 15.87 23.62
C THR A 229 8.01 16.41 22.68
N ASP A 230 9.29 16.37 23.09
CA ASP A 230 10.42 16.76 22.21
C ASP A 230 10.49 15.98 20.91
N GLN A 231 9.85 14.82 20.85
CA GLN A 231 9.76 13.95 19.66
C GLN A 231 8.58 14.30 18.75
N VAL A 232 7.55 14.97 19.26
CA VAL A 232 6.33 15.31 18.50
C VAL A 232 6.21 16.82 18.39
N LYS A 233 7.01 17.42 17.52
CA LYS A 233 6.91 18.87 17.23
C LYS A 233 5.81 19.10 16.20
N PHE A 234 4.69 19.66 16.68
CA PHE A 234 3.57 20.02 15.84
C PHE A 234 3.94 21.13 14.86
N SER A 235 3.81 20.86 13.56
CA SER A 235 3.85 21.89 12.55
C SER A 235 2.45 22.22 12.10
N ASN A 236 1.94 23.41 12.46
CA ASN A 236 0.71 24.00 11.89
C ASN A 236 -0.55 23.13 12.01
N GLN A 237 -0.72 22.38 13.11
CA GLN A 237 -1.95 21.62 13.30
C GLN A 237 -3.07 22.52 13.81
N LYS A 238 -4.13 22.61 13.03
CA LYS A 238 -5.41 23.21 13.41
C LYS A 238 -6.10 22.41 14.54
N HIS A 239 -5.76 21.14 14.67
CA HIS A 239 -6.40 20.18 15.57
C HIS A 239 -5.44 19.72 16.67
N LYS A 240 -5.93 19.65 17.92
CA LYS A 240 -5.17 19.20 19.10
C LYS A 240 -5.17 17.69 19.27
N THR A 241 -5.97 16.95 18.50
CA THR A 241 -6.07 15.49 18.55
C THR A 241 -5.26 14.81 17.45
N ILE A 242 -4.93 13.54 17.65
CA ILE A 242 -4.22 12.72 16.67
C ILE A 242 -5.04 12.63 15.38
N GLN A 243 -4.45 13.07 14.27
CA GLN A 243 -5.07 13.07 12.95
C GLN A 243 -4.68 11.83 12.18
N VAL A 244 -5.64 10.96 11.88
CA VAL A 244 -5.42 9.62 11.33
C VAL A 244 -6.34 9.27 10.17
N ILE A 245 -5.77 8.53 9.19
CA ILE A 245 -6.52 7.98 8.04
C ILE A 245 -6.01 6.58 7.67
N GLN A 246 -6.76 5.92 6.78
CA GLN A 246 -6.35 4.72 6.07
C GLN A 246 -5.91 3.60 7.03
N PRO A 247 -6.75 3.20 7.99
CA PRO A 247 -6.41 2.12 8.92
C PRO A 247 -6.19 0.79 8.19
N THR A 248 -5.32 -0.07 8.74
CA THR A 248 -5.20 -1.49 8.40
C THR A 248 -5.51 -2.31 9.62
N ILE A 249 -6.24 -3.42 9.49
CA ILE A 249 -6.72 -4.22 10.62
C ILE A 249 -5.89 -5.49 10.76
N LEU A 250 -5.36 -5.70 11.96
CA LEU A 250 -4.73 -6.94 12.40
C LEU A 250 -5.72 -7.72 13.28
N THR A 251 -5.70 -9.05 13.17
CA THR A 251 -6.51 -9.95 13.99
C THR A 251 -5.61 -10.67 14.97
N HIS A 252 -5.94 -10.64 16.26
CA HIS A 252 -5.19 -11.28 17.32
C HIS A 252 -5.75 -12.66 17.69
N LYS A 253 -4.91 -13.52 18.28
CA LYS A 253 -5.28 -14.89 18.66
C LYS A 253 -6.40 -14.93 19.70
N ASP A 254 -6.53 -13.89 20.54
CA ASP A 254 -7.58 -13.71 21.54
C ASP A 254 -8.89 -13.15 20.96
N GLY A 255 -8.97 -13.00 19.64
CA GLY A 255 -10.13 -12.47 18.93
C GLY A 255 -10.19 -10.95 18.84
N LYS A 256 -9.26 -10.21 19.47
CA LYS A 256 -9.21 -8.75 19.36
C LYS A 256 -8.81 -8.31 17.96
N LEU A 257 -9.30 -7.15 17.60
CA LEU A 257 -8.88 -6.44 16.38
C LEU A 257 -8.03 -5.24 16.78
N GLN A 258 -6.95 -5.02 16.04
CA GLN A 258 -6.12 -3.82 16.17
C GLN A 258 -6.09 -3.11 14.82
N ALA A 259 -6.37 -1.82 14.80
CA ALA A 259 -6.17 -1.01 13.60
C ALA A 259 -4.92 -0.16 13.75
N LEU A 260 -4.01 -0.26 12.77
CA LEU A 260 -2.84 0.62 12.65
C LEU A 260 -3.13 1.69 11.62
N CYS A 261 -2.81 2.95 11.91
CA CYS A 261 -3.23 4.11 11.14
C CYS A 261 -2.05 4.97 10.69
N ARG A 262 -2.15 5.46 9.44
CA ARG A 262 -1.31 6.55 8.95
C ARG A 262 -1.66 7.83 9.68
N THR A 263 -0.66 8.62 10.08
CA THR A 263 -0.84 9.91 10.77
C THR A 263 -0.49 11.09 9.89
N GLN A 264 -1.13 12.23 10.17
CA GLN A 264 -0.83 13.50 9.50
C GLN A 264 0.33 14.22 10.21
N ASN A 265 1.56 14.04 9.71
CA ASN A 265 2.75 14.78 10.20
C ASN A 265 3.03 14.64 11.72
N ASN A 266 2.55 13.58 12.35
CA ASN A 266 2.78 13.33 13.78
C ASN A 266 4.02 12.48 14.05
N GLY A 267 4.67 11.98 13.02
CA GLY A 267 5.93 11.24 13.13
C GLY A 267 5.78 9.78 13.51
N SER A 268 4.69 9.31 14.07
CA SER A 268 4.47 7.93 14.52
C SER A 268 3.21 7.32 13.92
N VAL A 269 3.16 6.00 13.81
CA VAL A 269 1.95 5.22 13.53
C VAL A 269 1.02 5.33 14.74
N ALA A 270 -0.29 5.37 14.49
CA ALA A 270 -1.29 5.34 15.55
C ALA A 270 -2.06 4.02 15.53
N THR A 271 -2.68 3.67 16.66
CA THR A 271 -3.42 2.43 16.86
C THR A 271 -4.75 2.65 17.59
N THR A 272 -5.70 1.76 17.36
CA THR A 272 -6.95 1.62 18.11
C THR A 272 -7.35 0.16 18.15
N TRP A 273 -8.14 -0.26 19.16
CA TRP A 273 -8.46 -1.64 19.43
C TRP A 273 -9.97 -1.86 19.53
N SER A 274 -10.40 -3.06 19.11
CA SER A 274 -11.77 -3.55 19.30
C SER A 274 -11.74 -4.94 19.92
N GLU A 275 -12.61 -5.18 20.91
CA GLU A 275 -12.78 -6.47 21.60
C GLU A 275 -14.13 -7.13 21.27
N ASP A 276 -14.94 -6.53 20.42
CA ASP A 276 -16.33 -6.90 20.12
C ASP A 276 -16.61 -7.07 18.61
N ASN A 277 -15.61 -7.58 17.87
CA ASN A 277 -15.70 -7.80 16.43
C ASN A 277 -16.01 -6.51 15.64
N GLY A 278 -15.43 -5.38 16.05
CA GLY A 278 -15.48 -4.10 15.35
C GLY A 278 -16.71 -3.24 15.67
N GLU A 279 -17.52 -3.59 16.67
CA GLU A 279 -18.70 -2.80 17.07
C GLU A 279 -18.32 -1.54 17.84
N SER A 280 -17.22 -1.59 18.58
CA SER A 280 -16.64 -0.43 19.25
C SER A 280 -15.12 -0.44 19.17
N TRP A 281 -14.51 0.72 19.31
CA TRP A 281 -13.07 0.92 19.19
C TRP A 281 -12.57 1.86 20.29
N SER A 282 -11.42 1.53 20.86
CA SER A 282 -10.74 2.39 21.85
C SER A 282 -10.34 3.73 21.24
N PRO A 283 -10.07 4.77 22.05
CA PRO A 283 -9.46 6.00 21.55
C PRO A 283 -8.15 5.72 20.82
N VAL A 284 -7.92 6.45 19.72
CA VAL A 284 -6.68 6.35 18.93
C VAL A 284 -5.50 6.87 19.76
N THR A 285 -4.42 6.09 19.83
CA THR A 285 -3.16 6.44 20.51
C THR A 285 -1.97 6.21 19.58
N PHE A 286 -0.78 6.74 19.93
CA PHE A 286 0.46 6.44 19.18
C PHE A 286 1.08 5.11 19.62
N ILE A 287 1.83 4.49 18.70
CA ILE A 287 2.83 3.47 19.00
C ILE A 287 4.21 3.98 18.61
N ASP A 288 5.26 3.38 19.19
CA ASP A 288 6.64 3.74 18.85
C ASP A 288 7.09 3.07 17.56
N LEU A 289 6.53 3.55 16.46
CA LEU A 289 6.88 3.14 15.10
C LEU A 289 6.79 4.38 14.20
N PRO A 290 7.85 4.74 13.46
CA PRO A 290 7.85 5.96 12.67
C PRO A 290 6.81 5.95 11.54
N ASN A 291 6.24 7.13 11.24
CA ASN A 291 5.42 7.35 10.06
C ASN A 291 5.67 8.75 9.47
N ASN A 292 5.92 8.78 8.18
CA ASN A 292 6.24 9.98 7.41
C ASN A 292 5.04 10.59 6.69
N ASN A 293 3.81 10.33 7.14
CA ASN A 293 2.60 10.66 6.42
C ASN A 293 2.51 9.90 5.08
N SER A 294 2.77 8.59 5.11
CA SER A 294 2.58 7.68 3.99
C SER A 294 1.64 6.54 4.38
N GLY A 295 0.91 6.02 3.41
CA GLY A 295 0.03 4.87 3.60
C GLY A 295 0.83 3.63 4.02
N ILE A 296 0.26 2.87 4.94
CA ILE A 296 0.77 1.59 5.46
C ILE A 296 -0.22 0.48 5.13
N ASP A 297 0.22 -0.78 5.15
CA ASP A 297 -0.68 -1.94 5.16
C ASP A 297 -0.05 -3.09 5.95
N GLY A 298 -0.87 -3.79 6.72
CA GLY A 298 -0.46 -4.90 7.57
C GLY A 298 -1.40 -6.10 7.48
N ILE A 299 -0.88 -7.23 7.94
CA ILE A 299 -1.61 -8.49 8.06
C ILE A 299 -1.18 -9.23 9.31
N THR A 300 -2.05 -10.11 9.80
CA THR A 300 -1.66 -11.17 10.71
C THR A 300 -1.31 -12.42 9.91
N LEU A 301 -0.11 -12.94 10.10
CA LEU A 301 0.36 -14.16 9.46
C LEU A 301 -0.33 -15.39 10.05
N LYS A 302 -0.35 -16.50 9.30
CA LYS A 302 -0.94 -17.78 9.74
C LYS A 302 -0.29 -18.35 11.02
N ASP A 303 0.97 -17.98 11.31
CA ASP A 303 1.67 -18.35 12.55
C ASP A 303 1.34 -17.43 13.74
N GLY A 304 0.57 -16.38 13.50
CA GLY A 304 0.09 -15.42 14.49
C GLY A 304 0.97 -14.20 14.68
N ARG A 305 2.13 -14.12 14.02
CA ARG A 305 2.90 -12.88 13.96
C ARG A 305 2.18 -11.84 13.10
N HIS A 306 2.48 -10.57 13.33
CA HIS A 306 1.99 -9.47 12.52
C HIS A 306 3.09 -8.96 11.59
N LEU A 307 2.72 -8.63 10.36
CA LEU A 307 3.63 -8.07 9.37
C LEU A 307 3.07 -6.73 8.87
N LEU A 308 3.90 -5.70 8.87
CA LEU A 308 3.59 -4.36 8.40
C LEU A 308 4.52 -3.96 7.27
N VAL A 309 3.97 -3.40 6.20
CA VAL A 309 4.72 -2.76 5.12
C VAL A 309 4.50 -1.25 5.20
N TYR A 310 5.60 -0.50 5.33
CA TYR A 310 5.55 0.93 5.60
C TYR A 310 6.86 1.63 5.21
N ASN A 311 6.90 2.96 5.30
CA ASN A 311 8.14 3.72 5.20
C ASN A 311 8.70 3.92 6.62
N HIS A 312 9.83 3.29 6.93
CA HIS A 312 10.53 3.50 8.19
C HIS A 312 11.27 4.85 8.15
N TYR A 313 10.52 5.90 8.32
CA TYR A 313 10.99 7.28 8.29
C TYR A 313 10.06 8.15 9.13
N ARG A 314 10.63 8.90 10.07
CA ARG A 314 9.88 9.82 10.93
C ARG A 314 9.77 11.19 10.25
N TYR A 315 8.58 11.74 10.19
CA TYR A 315 8.40 13.11 9.71
C TYR A 315 9.07 14.10 10.66
N ILE A 316 9.91 14.97 10.12
CA ILE A 316 10.57 16.05 10.86
C ILE A 316 10.13 17.39 10.26
N LYS A 317 9.65 18.31 11.11
CA LYS A 317 9.25 19.68 10.70
C LYS A 317 10.40 20.37 9.95
N GLY A 318 10.06 20.97 8.81
CA GLY A 318 11.02 21.71 7.98
C GLY A 318 11.89 20.86 7.07
N LYS A 319 11.85 19.51 7.17
CA LYS A 319 12.50 18.62 6.21
C LYS A 319 11.52 18.16 5.13
N ARG A 320 12.08 17.79 3.97
CA ARG A 320 11.28 17.22 2.88
C ARG A 320 10.61 15.93 3.35
N LYS A 321 9.34 15.73 2.95
CA LYS A 321 8.63 14.47 3.19
C LYS A 321 9.18 13.41 2.25
N GLU A 322 9.98 12.51 2.78
CA GLU A 322 10.53 11.40 2.03
C GLU A 322 9.62 10.17 2.12
N ARG A 323 9.45 9.43 1.02
CA ARG A 323 8.78 8.13 0.96
C ARG A 323 9.78 7.07 0.49
N THR A 324 10.91 7.07 1.15
CA THR A 324 11.98 6.11 1.05
C THR A 324 12.65 6.04 2.43
N PRO A 325 13.09 4.86 2.90
CA PRO A 325 12.90 3.54 2.31
C PRO A 325 11.45 3.05 2.41
N ILE A 326 11.11 1.90 1.74
CA ILE A 326 9.92 1.11 2.02
C ILE A 326 10.36 -0.23 2.58
N ASN A 327 9.78 -0.61 3.71
CA ASN A 327 10.26 -1.65 4.60
C ASN A 327 9.15 -2.61 5.00
N VAL A 328 9.57 -3.81 5.41
CA VAL A 328 8.72 -4.79 6.10
C VAL A 328 9.21 -4.89 7.53
N ALA A 329 8.32 -4.72 8.49
CA ALA A 329 8.55 -5.01 9.91
C ALA A 329 7.65 -6.16 10.38
N ILE A 330 8.11 -6.87 11.42
CA ILE A 330 7.38 -7.98 12.05
C ILE A 330 7.23 -7.70 13.55
N SER A 331 6.08 -8.11 14.10
CA SER A 331 5.75 -8.00 15.51
C SER A 331 5.05 -9.27 15.99
N ASP A 332 5.25 -9.63 17.26
CA ASP A 332 4.55 -10.73 17.91
C ASP A 332 3.25 -10.27 18.58
N ASP A 333 3.11 -8.97 18.87
CA ASP A 333 2.02 -8.40 19.66
C ASP A 333 1.33 -7.17 19.02
N GLY A 334 1.79 -6.74 17.83
CA GLY A 334 1.27 -5.56 17.14
C GLY A 334 1.68 -4.22 17.74
N MET A 335 2.47 -4.22 18.83
CA MET A 335 2.95 -3.02 19.53
C MET A 335 4.46 -2.86 19.41
N HIS A 336 5.22 -3.94 19.58
CA HIS A 336 6.68 -3.96 19.49
C HIS A 336 7.12 -4.54 18.15
N TRP A 337 7.71 -3.69 17.33
CA TRP A 337 8.07 -4.02 15.96
C TRP A 337 9.57 -4.21 15.79
N LYS A 338 9.95 -5.09 14.90
CA LYS A 338 11.34 -5.41 14.55
C LYS A 338 11.54 -5.32 13.04
N ALA A 339 12.78 -4.97 12.66
CA ALA A 339 13.19 -4.91 11.26
C ALA A 339 13.19 -6.31 10.62
N ALA A 340 12.70 -6.40 9.40
CA ALA A 340 12.68 -7.65 8.65
C ALA A 340 13.28 -7.50 7.24
N VAL A 341 12.66 -6.76 6.33
CA VAL A 341 13.12 -6.65 4.95
C VAL A 341 13.09 -5.20 4.47
N VAL A 342 14.14 -4.78 3.78
CA VAL A 342 14.16 -3.54 2.98
C VAL A 342 13.75 -3.89 1.54
N LEU A 343 12.59 -3.40 1.11
CA LEU A 343 12.11 -3.60 -0.27
C LEU A 343 12.78 -2.64 -1.23
N GLU A 344 12.86 -1.35 -0.86
CA GLU A 344 13.52 -0.28 -1.62
C GLU A 344 14.17 0.71 -0.64
N ASP A 345 15.37 1.16 -0.97
CA ASP A 345 16.14 2.12 -0.18
C ASP A 345 16.81 3.21 -1.02
N SER A 346 16.49 3.27 -2.32
CA SER A 346 17.03 4.28 -3.19
C SER A 346 16.66 5.69 -2.71
N PRO A 347 17.61 6.64 -2.72
CA PRO A 347 17.33 8.04 -2.39
C PRO A 347 16.40 8.73 -3.39
N ILE A 348 16.15 8.10 -4.53
CA ILE A 348 15.19 8.60 -5.52
C ILE A 348 13.77 8.23 -5.06
N ASN A 349 13.10 9.21 -4.47
CA ASN A 349 11.72 9.17 -4.02
C ASN A 349 10.75 8.89 -5.19
N GLN A 350 9.65 8.15 -5.04
CA GLN A 350 9.02 7.66 -3.82
C GLN A 350 8.62 6.19 -3.97
N TYR A 351 8.55 5.47 -2.85
CA TYR A 351 8.02 4.14 -2.71
C TYR A 351 6.92 4.17 -1.64
N SER A 352 5.68 3.81 -1.98
CA SER A 352 4.57 4.09 -1.07
C SER A 352 3.32 3.28 -1.38
N TYR A 353 2.32 3.42 -0.51
CA TYR A 353 1.00 2.81 -0.67
C TYR A 353 1.09 1.30 -0.91
N PRO A 354 1.71 0.57 0.03
CA PRO A 354 1.77 -0.88 -0.05
C PRO A 354 0.39 -1.50 0.12
N SER A 355 0.23 -2.70 -0.43
CA SER A 355 -0.82 -3.64 -0.05
C SER A 355 -0.21 -5.02 0.08
N VAL A 356 -0.58 -5.78 1.11
CA VAL A 356 0.05 -7.03 1.49
C VAL A 356 -0.98 -8.11 1.83
N ILE A 357 -0.70 -9.34 1.40
CA ILE A 357 -1.47 -10.53 1.76
C ILE A 357 -0.51 -11.69 2.08
N GLN A 358 -0.98 -12.67 2.85
CA GLN A 358 -0.34 -13.98 2.88
C GLN A 358 -1.16 -14.96 2.03
N GLY A 359 -0.52 -15.56 1.04
CA GLY A 359 -1.14 -16.49 0.11
C GLY A 359 -1.43 -17.86 0.71
N LYS A 360 -2.15 -18.69 -0.04
CA LYS A 360 -2.43 -20.10 0.31
C LYS A 360 -1.14 -20.93 0.37
N ASP A 361 -0.15 -20.55 -0.42
CA ASP A 361 1.20 -21.12 -0.44
C ASP A 361 2.05 -20.75 0.80
N GLY A 362 1.49 -19.94 1.73
CA GLY A 362 2.16 -19.47 2.93
C GLY A 362 3.12 -18.30 2.69
N LYS A 363 3.33 -17.87 1.44
CA LYS A 363 4.19 -16.75 1.10
C LYS A 363 3.45 -15.43 1.30
N VAL A 364 4.22 -14.37 1.49
CA VAL A 364 3.70 -13.01 1.61
C VAL A 364 3.86 -12.31 0.27
N HIS A 365 2.77 -11.79 -0.26
CA HIS A 365 2.73 -11.07 -1.53
C HIS A 365 2.45 -9.60 -1.26
N ILE A 366 3.31 -8.73 -1.78
CA ILE A 366 3.29 -7.29 -1.55
C ILE A 366 3.25 -6.58 -2.90
N VAL A 367 2.39 -5.58 -3.02
CA VAL A 367 2.41 -4.63 -4.13
C VAL A 367 2.55 -3.22 -3.58
N TYR A 368 3.25 -2.35 -4.29
CA TYR A 368 3.44 -0.96 -3.89
C TYR A 368 3.70 -0.05 -5.08
N THR A 369 3.43 1.23 -4.90
CA THR A 369 3.76 2.28 -5.87
C THR A 369 5.26 2.48 -5.94
N TRP A 370 5.82 2.39 -7.13
CA TRP A 370 7.21 2.69 -7.43
C TRP A 370 7.29 3.99 -8.24
N ARG A 371 7.79 5.04 -7.60
CA ARG A 371 8.02 6.39 -8.18
C ARG A 371 6.81 7.01 -8.88
N ARG A 372 5.61 6.66 -8.49
CA ARG A 372 4.37 7.04 -9.17
C ARG A 372 4.23 6.54 -10.62
N GLN A 373 5.22 5.89 -11.16
CA GLN A 373 5.25 5.45 -12.55
C GLN A 373 4.71 4.03 -12.75
N ARG A 374 4.93 3.15 -11.78
CA ARG A 374 4.62 1.73 -11.91
C ARG A 374 4.19 1.13 -10.58
N ILE A 375 3.60 -0.05 -10.67
CA ILE A 375 3.35 -0.90 -9.51
C ILE A 375 4.40 -2.01 -9.49
N LYS A 376 5.08 -2.12 -8.35
CA LYS A 376 6.04 -3.19 -8.10
C LYS A 376 5.41 -4.28 -7.25
N TYR A 377 5.81 -5.52 -7.47
CA TYR A 377 5.41 -6.71 -6.75
C TYR A 377 6.64 -7.32 -6.09
N ALA A 378 6.49 -7.79 -4.86
CA ALA A 378 7.49 -8.57 -4.14
C ALA A 378 6.82 -9.79 -3.50
N CYS A 379 7.56 -10.90 -3.43
CA CYS A 379 7.13 -12.12 -2.75
C CYS A 379 8.17 -12.49 -1.68
N LEU A 380 7.72 -12.73 -0.45
CA LEU A 380 8.56 -13.09 0.69
C LEU A 380 8.20 -14.47 1.23
N ASP A 381 9.19 -15.19 1.70
CA ASP A 381 9.00 -16.33 2.60
C ASP A 381 9.11 -15.86 4.05
N PRO A 382 7.99 -15.73 4.81
CA PRO A 382 8.03 -15.21 6.17
C PRO A 382 8.77 -16.12 7.15
N GLN A 383 9.04 -17.40 6.77
CA GLN A 383 9.82 -18.34 7.58
C GLN A 383 11.34 -18.16 7.38
N GLN A 384 11.76 -17.55 6.28
CA GLN A 384 13.16 -17.32 5.95
C GLN A 384 13.62 -15.88 6.24
N VAL A 385 12.69 -15.01 6.59
CA VAL A 385 13.01 -13.61 6.92
C VAL A 385 13.80 -13.58 8.23
N GLU A 386 14.91 -12.85 8.24
CA GLU A 386 15.67 -12.55 9.43
C GLU A 386 15.07 -11.32 10.12
N VAL A 387 14.81 -11.47 11.43
CA VAL A 387 14.15 -10.43 12.23
C VAL A 387 15.14 -9.94 13.29
N THR A 388 15.45 -8.65 13.28
CA THR A 388 16.41 -8.01 14.21
C THR A 388 15.82 -6.70 14.76
N SER A 389 16.47 -6.09 15.76
CA SER A 389 16.13 -4.73 16.19
C SER A 389 16.35 -3.73 15.04
N PHE A 390 15.69 -2.57 15.08
CA PHE A 390 15.92 -1.52 14.08
C PHE A 390 17.37 -1.00 14.11
N GLU A 391 17.97 -0.94 15.30
CA GLU A 391 19.36 -0.53 15.48
C GLU A 391 20.34 -1.50 14.81
N GLU A 392 20.21 -2.81 15.10
CA GLU A 392 21.05 -3.86 14.47
C GLU A 392 20.89 -3.92 12.95
N ALA A 393 19.67 -3.67 12.45
CA ALA A 393 19.39 -3.56 11.02
C ALA A 393 19.98 -2.29 10.41
N GLY A 394 20.35 -1.30 11.23
CA GLY A 394 20.84 0.01 10.79
C GLY A 394 19.74 0.89 10.17
N TRP A 395 18.47 0.64 10.53
CA TRP A 395 17.36 1.49 10.07
C TRP A 395 17.37 2.79 10.89
N LYS A 396 17.45 3.90 10.17
CA LYS A 396 17.42 5.25 10.74
C LYS A 396 16.06 5.88 10.56
N GLU A 397 15.55 6.54 11.59
CA GLU A 397 14.31 7.30 11.57
C GLU A 397 14.47 8.66 10.87
#